data_73743fb24bc96bfe97b5acea94be2c81
#
_entry.id   73743fb24bc96bfe97b5acea94be2c81
#
_cell.length_a   1.000
_cell.length_b   1.000
_cell.length_c   1.000
_cell.angle_alpha   90.00
_cell.angle_beta   90.00
_cell.angle_gamma   90.00
#
_symmetry.space_group_name_H-M   'P 1'
#
loop_
_entity.id
_entity.type
_entity.pdbx_description
1 polymer ?
#
loop_
_entity_poly.entity_id
_entity_poly.type
_entity_poly.pdbx_seq_one_letter_code
_entity_poly.pdbx_strand_id
1 'polypeptide(L)'
;VLIPTQRSNQQLAEEVTIMHKRPLVYAVNILFLIVLCLQVVNFLFLEMPQFVRMILNEALFVLLPTLIFLRLMRLPFRETVRWRWPGWSVAVASLLVGAGLYPLAMISMDIYQTLLGYRIFGGEQPLPRTAFEGVLGIIAYAVMPPLCEEIFARGVIQRAYERLGRWRAILFAGGLFIVFHLSLLQGLVIIPLALVLGYVYWRSESLVASILTHFGANVLAAFVVTRSVFWNNALDVLLSMPALVVGIILTAAALWWLTRATSPAVPERQSTERPRLWRAWPLLLSGLLYAGVIGVEFVGGRSPERFLPPVEVDAAPWDAPVEWRYEIRNIVDDPVGQAQCNLTPETDEIELLCHSQHRAYDVDTGHGRYVGSDGEIVARGRWRRADGTPLQAETVHAYQWQSRTAWVFDGVQFAVTRQDNDQPEKSFALALESDSAKPSFVLAERLWPWTLLALPFADDYAAAAHLFTAYTWRQVTSDSGPQMELVLVTVSSPETVTTPAGTFRAWKVQAGDVKTAWYTIDAPHTLVKYFDGAETWLLEDF
;
A
#
# COMPACT_ATOMS: atom_id res chain seq x y z
N VAL A 1 -13.16 29.42 -55.83
CA VAL A 1 -14.21 29.81 -54.86
C VAL A 1 -15.00 28.52 -54.56
N LEU A 2 -14.70 27.84 -53.46
CA LEU A 2 -15.45 26.68 -52.98
C LEU A 2 -16.67 27.20 -52.23
N ILE A 3 -17.84 26.93 -52.76
CA ILE A 3 -19.13 27.21 -52.13
C ILE A 3 -19.25 26.29 -50.89
N PRO A 4 -19.53 26.84 -49.69
CA PRO A 4 -19.76 25.98 -48.53
C PRO A 4 -21.08 25.22 -48.75
N THR A 5 -20.98 23.88 -48.73
CA THR A 5 -22.14 22.98 -48.79
C THR A 5 -23.12 23.32 -47.69
N GLN A 6 -24.35 23.70 -48.03
CA GLN A 6 -25.49 23.89 -47.10
C GLN A 6 -25.71 22.56 -46.34
N ARG A 7 -25.42 22.56 -45.04
CA ARG A 7 -25.80 21.47 -44.17
C ARG A 7 -27.32 21.36 -44.11
N SER A 8 -27.81 20.13 -44.17
CA SER A 8 -29.25 19.90 -44.03
C SER A 8 -29.73 20.30 -42.64
N ASN A 9 -30.94 20.80 -42.52
CA ASN A 9 -31.57 21.12 -41.22
C ASN A 9 -31.60 19.92 -40.27
N GLN A 10 -31.58 18.69 -40.79
CA GLN A 10 -31.46 17.46 -40.03
C GLN A 10 -30.07 17.31 -39.38
N GLN A 11 -28.97 17.61 -40.08
CA GLN A 11 -27.62 17.57 -39.53
C GLN A 11 -27.42 18.63 -38.43
N LEU A 12 -28.00 19.80 -38.58
CA LEU A 12 -28.01 20.87 -37.55
C LEU A 12 -28.83 20.46 -36.32
N ALA A 13 -29.98 19.82 -36.50
CA ALA A 13 -30.82 19.33 -35.41
C ALA A 13 -30.16 18.17 -34.66
N GLU A 14 -29.48 17.26 -35.34
CA GLU A 14 -28.65 16.18 -34.71
C GLU A 14 -27.47 16.78 -33.95
N GLU A 15 -26.72 17.74 -34.51
CA GLU A 15 -25.59 18.39 -33.81
C GLU A 15 -26.08 19.11 -32.54
N VAL A 16 -27.22 19.81 -32.60
CA VAL A 16 -27.83 20.47 -31.43
C VAL A 16 -28.29 19.46 -30.38
N THR A 17 -28.88 18.36 -30.80
CA THR A 17 -29.31 17.27 -29.90
C THR A 17 -28.13 16.61 -29.22
N ILE A 18 -27.03 16.36 -29.92
CA ILE A 18 -25.78 15.81 -29.36
C ILE A 18 -25.12 16.78 -28.39
N MET A 19 -25.13 18.09 -28.69
CA MET A 19 -24.60 19.11 -27.77
C MET A 19 -25.38 19.21 -26.45
N HIS A 20 -26.68 18.94 -26.45
CA HIS A 20 -27.51 18.96 -25.23
C HIS A 20 -27.29 17.74 -24.33
N LYS A 21 -26.69 16.65 -24.83
CA LYS A 21 -26.43 15.41 -24.09
C LYS A 21 -25.06 15.38 -23.37
N ARG A 22 -24.29 16.49 -23.40
CA ARG A 22 -22.98 16.56 -22.76
C ARG A 22 -22.99 17.44 -21.51
N PRO A 23 -22.29 17.00 -20.43
CA PRO A 23 -22.13 17.85 -19.25
C PRO A 23 -21.43 19.17 -19.59
N LEU A 24 -21.76 20.22 -18.87
CA LEU A 24 -21.07 21.51 -18.97
C LEU A 24 -19.75 21.43 -18.19
N VAL A 25 -18.63 21.89 -18.77
CA VAL A 25 -17.30 21.88 -18.13
C VAL A 25 -17.34 22.53 -16.74
N TYR A 26 -17.99 23.69 -16.61
CA TYR A 26 -18.09 24.39 -15.33
C TYR A 26 -18.83 23.57 -14.26
N ALA A 27 -19.96 22.95 -14.61
CA ALA A 27 -20.72 22.12 -13.68
C ALA A 27 -19.94 20.86 -13.27
N VAL A 28 -19.17 20.29 -14.19
CA VAL A 28 -18.28 19.13 -13.92
C VAL A 28 -17.13 19.53 -13.00
N ASN A 29 -16.58 20.73 -13.13
CA ASN A 29 -15.54 21.22 -12.23
C ASN A 29 -16.07 21.42 -10.79
N ILE A 30 -17.35 21.82 -10.64
CA ILE A 30 -18.00 21.88 -9.31
C ILE A 30 -18.18 20.45 -8.77
N LEU A 31 -18.67 19.51 -9.59
CA LEU A 31 -18.79 18.11 -9.18
C LEU A 31 -17.43 17.55 -8.74
N PHE A 32 -16.37 17.83 -9.50
CA PHE A 32 -15.01 17.41 -9.15
C PHE A 32 -14.59 17.94 -7.78
N LEU A 33 -14.79 19.22 -7.51
CA LEU A 33 -14.48 19.81 -6.20
C LEU A 33 -15.29 19.15 -5.07
N ILE A 34 -16.59 18.90 -5.28
CA ILE A 34 -17.44 18.22 -4.28
C ILE A 34 -16.90 16.82 -3.99
N VAL A 35 -16.61 16.03 -5.03
CA VAL A 35 -16.06 14.66 -4.85
C VAL A 35 -14.71 14.73 -4.15
N LEU A 36 -13.83 15.67 -4.51
CA LEU A 36 -12.54 15.84 -3.87
C LEU A 36 -12.67 16.19 -2.37
N CYS A 37 -13.61 17.04 -1.99
CA CYS A 37 -13.92 17.33 -0.58
C CYS A 37 -14.43 16.09 0.15
N LEU A 38 -15.27 15.27 -0.49
CA LEU A 38 -15.76 14.01 0.10
C LEU A 38 -14.63 12.99 0.28
N GLN A 39 -13.61 12.94 -0.61
CA GLN A 39 -12.42 12.11 -0.42
C GLN A 39 -11.65 12.52 0.85
N VAL A 40 -11.55 13.82 1.15
CA VAL A 40 -10.94 14.29 2.41
C VAL A 40 -11.77 13.85 3.61
N VAL A 41 -13.11 13.91 3.52
CA VAL A 41 -14.00 13.44 4.60
C VAL A 41 -13.81 11.94 4.89
N ASN A 42 -13.41 11.13 3.90
CA ASN A 42 -13.12 9.70 4.11
C ASN A 42 -12.06 9.44 5.20
N PHE A 43 -11.13 10.37 5.41
CA PHE A 43 -10.15 10.27 6.50
C PHE A 43 -10.78 10.30 7.90
N LEU A 44 -12.02 10.76 8.06
CA LEU A 44 -12.75 10.71 9.34
C LEU A 44 -13.23 9.29 9.70
N PHE A 45 -13.15 8.32 8.78
CA PHE A 45 -13.60 6.94 8.95
C PHE A 45 -12.45 5.92 9.04
N LEU A 46 -11.29 6.36 9.52
CA LEU A 46 -10.08 5.50 9.58
C LEU A 46 -10.26 4.25 10.45
N GLU A 47 -11.11 4.29 11.47
CA GLU A 47 -11.39 3.16 12.36
C GLU A 47 -12.22 2.03 11.72
N MET A 48 -12.83 2.29 10.55
CA MET A 48 -13.58 1.25 9.85
C MET A 48 -12.65 0.22 9.20
N PRO A 49 -13.07 -1.08 9.11
CA PRO A 49 -12.30 -2.08 8.37
C PRO A 49 -11.98 -1.58 6.96
N GLN A 50 -10.70 -1.62 6.59
CA GLN A 50 -10.19 -0.91 5.40
C GLN A 50 -10.93 -1.29 4.11
N PHE A 51 -11.16 -2.59 3.84
CA PHE A 51 -11.84 -2.99 2.60
C PHE A 51 -13.27 -2.47 2.54
N VAL A 52 -13.98 -2.47 3.69
CA VAL A 52 -15.34 -1.92 3.79
C VAL A 52 -15.32 -0.41 3.53
N ARG A 53 -14.38 0.30 4.15
CA ARG A 53 -14.19 1.74 3.95
C ARG A 53 -13.92 2.08 2.48
N MET A 54 -13.04 1.32 1.81
CA MET A 54 -12.76 1.53 0.38
C MET A 54 -14.01 1.34 -0.48
N ILE A 55 -14.77 0.27 -0.26
CA ILE A 55 -16.01 0.00 -0.99
C ILE A 55 -17.03 1.13 -0.77
N LEU A 56 -17.20 1.57 0.49
CA LEU A 56 -18.12 2.65 0.82
C LEU A 56 -17.65 4.00 0.24
N ASN A 57 -16.35 4.27 0.25
CA ASN A 57 -15.77 5.45 -0.38
C ASN A 57 -16.15 5.53 -1.85
N GLU A 58 -15.90 4.46 -2.59
CA GLU A 58 -16.23 4.41 -4.02
C GLU A 58 -17.73 4.56 -4.27
N ALA A 59 -18.55 3.85 -3.51
CA ALA A 59 -20.00 3.87 -3.71
C ALA A 59 -20.63 5.22 -3.31
N LEU A 60 -20.27 5.76 -2.14
CA LEU A 60 -20.95 6.90 -1.54
C LEU A 60 -20.31 8.25 -1.90
N PHE A 61 -18.98 8.31 -2.06
CA PHE A 61 -18.27 9.56 -2.26
C PHE A 61 -17.85 9.80 -3.71
N VAL A 62 -17.82 8.76 -4.56
CA VAL A 62 -17.51 8.88 -5.99
C VAL A 62 -18.76 8.65 -6.84
N LEU A 63 -19.34 7.44 -6.76
CA LEU A 63 -20.44 7.05 -7.65
C LEU A 63 -21.73 7.82 -7.35
N LEU A 64 -22.15 7.85 -6.09
CA LEU A 64 -23.44 8.47 -5.71
C LEU A 64 -23.52 9.97 -6.10
N PRO A 65 -22.53 10.83 -5.79
CA PRO A 65 -22.55 12.23 -6.25
C PRO A 65 -22.58 12.35 -7.76
N THR A 66 -21.87 11.47 -8.47
CA THR A 66 -21.86 11.43 -9.94
C THR A 66 -23.23 11.09 -10.51
N LEU A 67 -23.93 10.10 -9.94
CA LEU A 67 -25.29 9.73 -10.37
C LEU A 67 -26.30 10.83 -10.04
N ILE A 68 -26.19 11.45 -8.86
CA ILE A 68 -27.03 12.61 -8.48
C ILE A 68 -26.80 13.76 -9.46
N PHE A 69 -25.54 14.05 -9.81
CA PHE A 69 -25.21 15.09 -10.81
C PHE A 69 -25.86 14.82 -12.16
N LEU A 70 -25.74 13.60 -12.69
CA LEU A 70 -26.35 13.22 -13.98
C LEU A 70 -27.88 13.41 -13.93
N ARG A 71 -28.51 13.04 -12.82
CA ARG A 71 -29.96 13.20 -12.64
C ARG A 71 -30.38 14.65 -12.52
N LEU A 72 -29.67 15.47 -11.73
CA LEU A 72 -29.97 16.88 -11.58
C LEU A 72 -29.79 17.64 -12.91
N MET A 73 -28.78 17.28 -13.68
CA MET A 73 -28.53 17.86 -15.00
C MET A 73 -29.42 17.28 -16.10
N ARG A 74 -30.30 16.32 -15.75
CA ARG A 74 -31.19 15.61 -16.69
C ARG A 74 -30.46 14.97 -17.88
N LEU A 75 -29.26 14.43 -17.61
CA LEU A 75 -28.43 13.77 -18.60
C LEU A 75 -28.76 12.26 -18.64
N PRO A 76 -29.08 11.68 -19.80
CA PRO A 76 -29.34 10.25 -19.91
C PRO A 76 -28.04 9.46 -19.69
N PHE A 77 -28.03 8.59 -18.66
CA PHE A 77 -26.83 7.86 -18.21
C PHE A 77 -26.10 7.15 -19.37
N ARG A 78 -26.78 6.20 -20.03
CA ARG A 78 -26.15 5.32 -21.04
C ARG A 78 -25.50 6.10 -22.19
N GLU A 79 -26.14 7.18 -22.63
CA GLU A 79 -25.65 7.98 -23.75
C GLU A 79 -24.53 8.94 -23.33
N THR A 80 -24.69 9.53 -22.14
CA THR A 80 -23.71 10.50 -21.61
C THR A 80 -22.39 9.83 -21.33
N VAL A 81 -22.39 8.69 -20.61
CA VAL A 81 -21.16 7.97 -20.23
C VAL A 81 -20.68 6.99 -21.31
N ARG A 82 -21.40 6.84 -22.41
CA ARG A 82 -21.13 5.83 -23.45
C ARG A 82 -21.11 4.40 -22.89
N TRP A 83 -22.15 4.04 -22.10
CA TRP A 83 -22.29 2.70 -21.54
C TRP A 83 -22.72 1.72 -22.61
N ARG A 84 -21.74 1.15 -23.34
CA ARG A 84 -21.96 0.20 -24.41
C ARG A 84 -20.86 -0.86 -24.43
N TRP A 85 -21.22 -2.07 -24.83
CA TRP A 85 -20.27 -3.16 -25.01
C TRP A 85 -19.38 -2.88 -26.25
N PRO A 86 -18.05 -2.95 -26.11
CA PRO A 86 -17.13 -2.58 -27.20
C PRO A 86 -16.88 -3.74 -28.20
N GLY A 87 -17.46 -4.90 -27.97
CA GLY A 87 -17.12 -6.15 -28.68
C GLY A 87 -15.96 -6.90 -28.01
N TRP A 88 -15.95 -8.23 -28.19
CA TRP A 88 -15.00 -9.11 -27.49
C TRP A 88 -13.53 -8.79 -27.79
N SER A 89 -13.21 -8.49 -29.05
CA SER A 89 -11.84 -8.15 -29.47
C SER A 89 -11.30 -6.93 -28.71
N VAL A 90 -12.10 -5.86 -28.63
CA VAL A 90 -11.73 -4.63 -27.89
C VAL A 90 -11.73 -4.87 -26.38
N ALA A 91 -12.67 -5.67 -25.86
CA ALA A 91 -12.76 -6.01 -24.45
C ALA A 91 -11.49 -6.74 -23.96
N VAL A 92 -11.06 -7.77 -24.68
CA VAL A 92 -9.83 -8.52 -24.36
C VAL A 92 -8.60 -7.64 -24.50
N ALA A 93 -8.49 -6.87 -25.59
CA ALA A 93 -7.37 -5.95 -25.77
C ALA A 93 -7.30 -4.90 -24.63
N SER A 94 -8.45 -4.36 -24.19
CA SER A 94 -8.54 -3.42 -23.08
C SER A 94 -8.03 -4.02 -21.76
N LEU A 95 -8.46 -5.23 -21.44
CA LEU A 95 -8.01 -5.96 -20.25
C LEU A 95 -6.48 -6.16 -20.24
N LEU A 96 -5.92 -6.59 -21.39
CA LEU A 96 -4.49 -6.82 -21.54
C LEU A 96 -3.68 -5.53 -21.47
N VAL A 97 -4.19 -4.40 -21.99
CA VAL A 97 -3.58 -3.08 -21.83
C VAL A 97 -3.40 -2.74 -20.36
N GLY A 98 -4.45 -2.90 -19.55
CA GLY A 98 -4.40 -2.62 -18.12
C GLY A 98 -3.43 -3.54 -17.38
N ALA A 99 -3.54 -4.85 -17.61
CA ALA A 99 -2.66 -5.82 -16.97
C ALA A 99 -1.17 -5.57 -17.27
N GLY A 100 -0.85 -5.19 -18.52
CA GLY A 100 0.52 -4.88 -18.91
C GLY A 100 1.08 -3.60 -18.27
N LEU A 101 0.24 -2.67 -17.80
CA LEU A 101 0.68 -1.44 -17.12
C LEU A 101 1.05 -1.67 -15.65
N TYR A 102 0.60 -2.75 -15.03
CA TYR A 102 0.80 -2.98 -13.59
C TYR A 102 2.29 -3.09 -13.18
N PRO A 103 3.16 -3.88 -13.85
CA PRO A 103 4.58 -3.92 -13.51
C PRO A 103 5.27 -2.55 -13.62
N LEU A 104 4.87 -1.73 -14.60
CA LEU A 104 5.38 -0.36 -14.72
C LEU A 104 4.99 0.50 -13.51
N ALA A 105 3.75 0.38 -13.04
CA ALA A 105 3.28 1.10 -11.86
C ALA A 105 4.09 0.72 -10.62
N MET A 106 4.35 -0.58 -10.41
CA MET A 106 5.11 -1.07 -9.24
C MET A 106 6.55 -0.58 -9.23
N ILE A 107 7.26 -0.69 -10.35
CA ILE A 107 8.65 -0.21 -10.45
C ILE A 107 8.69 1.32 -10.33
N SER A 108 7.73 2.04 -10.92
CA SER A 108 7.63 3.48 -10.76
C SER A 108 7.41 3.88 -9.30
N MET A 109 6.61 3.13 -8.56
CA MET A 109 6.39 3.35 -7.13
C MET A 109 7.70 3.31 -6.36
N ASP A 110 8.50 2.27 -6.54
CA ASP A 110 9.79 2.10 -5.86
C ASP A 110 10.79 3.22 -6.22
N ILE A 111 10.88 3.58 -7.51
CA ILE A 111 11.71 4.70 -7.98
C ILE A 111 11.28 6.02 -7.35
N TYR A 112 9.98 6.34 -7.35
CA TYR A 112 9.50 7.60 -6.79
C TYR A 112 9.61 7.66 -5.28
N GLN A 113 9.40 6.56 -4.55
CA GLN A 113 9.66 6.49 -3.11
C GLN A 113 11.13 6.81 -2.80
N THR A 114 12.04 6.23 -3.58
CA THR A 114 13.48 6.49 -3.43
C THR A 114 13.84 7.94 -3.74
N LEU A 115 13.31 8.49 -4.85
CA LEU A 115 13.61 9.87 -5.27
C LEU A 115 13.02 10.93 -4.33
N LEU A 116 11.82 10.71 -3.81
CA LEU A 116 11.14 11.65 -2.92
C LEU A 116 11.60 11.51 -1.46
N GLY A 117 12.23 10.39 -1.11
CA GLY A 117 12.72 10.11 0.24
C GLY A 117 11.61 9.91 1.27
N TYR A 118 10.40 9.51 0.84
CA TYR A 118 9.33 9.14 1.74
C TYR A 118 8.45 8.03 1.17
N ARG A 119 7.71 7.35 2.05
CA ARG A 119 6.71 6.33 1.71
C ARG A 119 5.31 6.95 1.73
N ILE A 120 4.33 6.28 1.13
CA ILE A 120 2.93 6.70 1.24
C ILE A 120 2.50 6.63 2.70
N PHE A 121 1.92 7.72 3.19
CA PHE A 121 1.32 7.78 4.53
C PHE A 121 0.17 6.76 4.62
N GLY A 122 0.23 5.88 5.63
CA GLY A 122 -0.72 4.76 5.76
C GLY A 122 -0.27 3.47 5.07
N GLY A 123 0.97 3.36 4.80
CA GLY A 123 1.95 2.37 4.36
C GLY A 123 1.46 1.03 3.88
N GLU A 124 1.35 0.08 4.73
CA GLU A 124 1.12 -1.30 4.31
C GLU A 124 -0.37 -1.58 4.11
N GLN A 125 -0.68 -2.12 2.93
CA GLN A 125 -2.04 -2.60 2.65
C GLN A 125 -2.34 -3.74 3.62
N PRO A 126 -3.43 -3.69 4.40
CA PRO A 126 -3.74 -4.78 5.30
C PRO A 126 -3.93 -6.05 4.49
N LEU A 127 -3.23 -7.08 4.89
CA LEU A 127 -3.39 -8.38 4.29
C LEU A 127 -4.68 -9.02 4.82
N PRO A 128 -5.52 -9.57 3.95
CA PRO A 128 -6.72 -10.27 4.38
C PRO A 128 -6.34 -11.52 5.19
N ARG A 129 -7.03 -11.74 6.30
CA ARG A 129 -6.79 -12.88 7.20
C ARG A 129 -7.75 -14.04 6.95
N THR A 130 -8.87 -13.77 6.28
CA THR A 130 -9.89 -14.76 5.97
C THR A 130 -10.26 -14.75 4.50
N ALA A 131 -10.82 -15.85 3.98
CA ALA A 131 -11.34 -15.91 2.62
C ALA A 131 -12.40 -14.82 2.35
N PHE A 132 -13.21 -14.48 3.36
CA PHE A 132 -14.20 -13.40 3.25
C PHE A 132 -13.53 -12.04 3.06
N GLU A 133 -12.52 -11.72 3.87
CA GLU A 133 -11.72 -10.49 3.70
C GLU A 133 -10.98 -10.47 2.36
N GLY A 134 -10.49 -11.64 1.89
CA GLY A 134 -9.90 -11.78 0.56
C GLY A 134 -10.88 -11.43 -0.55
N VAL A 135 -12.13 -11.90 -0.46
CA VAL A 135 -13.18 -11.52 -1.42
C VAL A 135 -13.50 -10.02 -1.33
N LEU A 136 -13.61 -9.46 -0.11
CA LEU A 136 -13.78 -8.02 0.08
C LEU A 136 -12.61 -7.23 -0.51
N GLY A 137 -11.37 -7.71 -0.36
CA GLY A 137 -10.18 -7.12 -0.96
C GLY A 137 -10.24 -7.09 -2.49
N ILE A 138 -10.65 -8.20 -3.12
CA ILE A 138 -10.84 -8.24 -4.58
C ILE A 138 -11.91 -7.21 -5.01
N ILE A 139 -13.04 -7.14 -4.31
CA ILE A 139 -14.10 -6.17 -4.62
C ILE A 139 -13.57 -4.74 -4.43
N ALA A 140 -12.90 -4.45 -3.30
CA ALA A 140 -12.40 -3.13 -2.96
C ALA A 140 -11.34 -2.62 -3.95
N TYR A 141 -10.40 -3.47 -4.38
CA TYR A 141 -9.30 -3.07 -5.25
C TYR A 141 -9.59 -3.23 -6.73
N ALA A 142 -10.22 -4.35 -7.14
CA ALA A 142 -10.35 -4.68 -8.55
C ALA A 142 -11.69 -4.29 -9.17
N VAL A 143 -12.77 -4.24 -8.40
CA VAL A 143 -14.12 -4.05 -8.97
C VAL A 143 -14.65 -2.64 -8.76
N MET A 144 -14.62 -2.15 -7.51
CA MET A 144 -15.25 -0.86 -7.18
C MET A 144 -14.55 0.34 -7.81
N PRO A 145 -13.22 0.52 -7.73
CA PRO A 145 -12.55 1.66 -8.32
C PRO A 145 -12.77 1.74 -9.84
N PRO A 146 -12.50 0.68 -10.64
CA PRO A 146 -12.74 0.73 -12.08
C PRO A 146 -14.17 1.10 -12.46
N LEU A 147 -15.16 0.62 -11.71
CA LEU A 147 -16.56 0.94 -11.99
C LEU A 147 -16.90 2.40 -11.66
N CYS A 148 -16.59 2.82 -10.44
CA CYS A 148 -17.03 4.12 -9.92
C CYS A 148 -16.21 5.27 -10.53
N GLU A 149 -14.90 5.11 -10.55
CA GLU A 149 -13.99 6.13 -11.04
C GLU A 149 -14.08 6.34 -12.55
N GLU A 150 -14.29 5.27 -13.35
CA GLU A 150 -14.43 5.44 -14.80
C GLU A 150 -15.75 6.13 -15.17
N ILE A 151 -16.86 5.86 -14.45
CA ILE A 151 -18.10 6.60 -14.62
C ILE A 151 -17.88 8.10 -14.35
N PHE A 152 -17.18 8.42 -13.27
CA PHE A 152 -16.86 9.79 -12.89
C PHE A 152 -15.87 10.45 -13.86
N ALA A 153 -14.67 9.86 -14.02
CA ALA A 153 -13.56 10.49 -14.73
C ALA A 153 -13.77 10.47 -16.26
N ARG A 154 -14.15 9.33 -16.83
CA ARG A 154 -14.30 9.20 -18.30
C ARG A 154 -15.72 9.50 -18.75
N GLY A 155 -16.70 8.92 -18.04
CA GLY A 155 -18.11 9.08 -18.37
C GLY A 155 -18.61 10.52 -18.22
N VAL A 156 -18.12 11.26 -17.22
CA VAL A 156 -18.59 12.63 -16.93
C VAL A 156 -17.52 13.68 -17.22
N ILE A 157 -16.33 13.60 -16.59
CA ILE A 157 -15.31 14.64 -16.73
C ILE A 157 -14.75 14.67 -18.15
N GLN A 158 -14.15 13.59 -18.63
CA GLN A 158 -13.56 13.58 -19.98
C GLN A 158 -14.60 13.94 -21.04
N ARG A 159 -15.82 13.42 -20.89
CA ARG A 159 -16.94 13.70 -21.78
C ARG A 159 -17.28 15.20 -21.90
N ALA A 160 -17.21 15.93 -20.78
CA ALA A 160 -17.39 17.38 -20.77
C ALA A 160 -16.25 18.10 -21.51
N TYR A 161 -15.03 17.66 -21.27
CA TYR A 161 -13.82 18.28 -21.84
C TYR A 161 -13.57 17.94 -23.32
N GLU A 162 -14.23 16.92 -23.89
CA GLU A 162 -14.14 16.61 -25.34
C GLU A 162 -14.51 17.79 -26.24
N ARG A 163 -15.27 18.78 -25.71
CA ARG A 163 -15.54 20.04 -26.41
C ARG A 163 -14.30 20.86 -26.74
N LEU A 164 -13.22 20.66 -25.99
CA LEU A 164 -11.93 21.33 -26.17
C LEU A 164 -11.01 20.57 -27.15
N GLY A 165 -11.45 19.42 -27.65
CA GLY A 165 -10.69 18.53 -28.50
C GLY A 165 -10.11 17.34 -27.73
N ARG A 166 -9.82 16.24 -28.47
CA ARG A 166 -9.48 14.93 -27.90
C ARG A 166 -8.31 14.95 -26.93
N TRP A 167 -7.17 15.51 -27.34
CA TRP A 167 -5.95 15.49 -26.53
C TRP A 167 -6.10 16.34 -25.27
N ARG A 168 -6.75 17.51 -25.41
CA ARG A 168 -7.04 18.34 -24.24
C ARG A 168 -7.97 17.62 -23.26
N ALA A 169 -8.99 16.91 -23.76
CA ALA A 169 -9.89 16.12 -22.91
C ALA A 169 -9.15 15.02 -22.16
N ILE A 170 -8.28 14.28 -22.86
CA ILE A 170 -7.47 13.20 -22.24
C ILE A 170 -6.53 13.79 -21.18
N LEU A 171 -5.80 14.85 -21.50
CA LEU A 171 -4.85 15.46 -20.57
C LEU A 171 -5.54 16.09 -19.36
N PHE A 172 -6.64 16.86 -19.56
CA PHE A 172 -7.35 17.45 -18.43
C PHE A 172 -8.04 16.41 -17.56
N ALA A 173 -8.72 15.44 -18.15
CA ALA A 173 -9.33 14.36 -17.36
C ALA A 173 -8.29 13.49 -16.65
N GLY A 174 -7.18 13.20 -17.32
CA GLY A 174 -6.04 12.49 -16.70
C GLY A 174 -5.43 13.28 -15.54
N GLY A 175 -5.21 14.59 -15.71
CA GLY A 175 -4.70 15.47 -14.65
C GLY A 175 -5.65 15.56 -13.45
N LEU A 176 -6.96 15.72 -13.69
CA LEU A 176 -7.95 15.69 -12.62
C LEU A 176 -8.03 14.33 -11.93
N PHE A 177 -7.86 13.24 -12.68
CA PHE A 177 -7.81 11.89 -12.11
C PHE A 177 -6.60 11.70 -11.20
N ILE A 178 -5.44 12.26 -11.53
CA ILE A 178 -4.25 12.29 -10.67
C ILE A 178 -4.55 13.07 -9.37
N VAL A 179 -5.11 14.28 -9.49
CA VAL A 179 -5.47 15.13 -8.35
C VAL A 179 -6.52 14.46 -7.43
N PHE A 180 -7.43 13.68 -8.01
CA PHE A 180 -8.46 12.94 -7.29
C PHE A 180 -7.88 11.97 -6.25
N HIS A 181 -6.72 11.38 -6.49
CA HIS A 181 -6.09 10.41 -5.57
C HIS A 181 -5.48 11.05 -4.31
N LEU A 182 -5.41 12.39 -4.22
CA LEU A 182 -4.93 13.12 -3.04
C LEU A 182 -3.59 12.63 -2.48
N SER A 183 -2.74 12.08 -3.33
CA SER A 183 -1.38 11.62 -3.02
C SER A 183 -0.43 11.99 -4.15
N LEU A 184 0.73 12.58 -3.82
CA LEU A 184 1.75 12.90 -4.81
C LEU A 184 2.36 11.63 -5.39
N LEU A 185 2.74 10.70 -4.52
CA LEU A 185 3.40 9.46 -4.91
C LEU A 185 2.48 8.59 -5.78
N GLN A 186 1.25 8.35 -5.32
CA GLN A 186 0.26 7.60 -6.09
C GLN A 186 -0.09 8.32 -7.40
N GLY A 187 -0.23 9.65 -7.36
CA GLY A 187 -0.50 10.48 -8.53
C GLY A 187 0.56 10.31 -9.61
N LEU A 188 1.85 10.33 -9.25
CA LEU A 188 2.96 10.12 -10.18
C LEU A 188 2.93 8.72 -10.82
N VAL A 189 2.66 7.70 -10.02
CA VAL A 189 2.61 6.29 -10.46
C VAL A 189 1.50 6.04 -11.46
N ILE A 190 0.33 6.65 -11.28
CA ILE A 190 -0.84 6.42 -12.15
C ILE A 190 -0.86 7.27 -13.42
N ILE A 191 0.11 8.17 -13.65
CA ILE A 191 0.16 9.00 -14.88
C ILE A 191 -0.02 8.16 -16.16
N PRO A 192 0.76 7.07 -16.39
CA PRO A 192 0.59 6.26 -17.60
C PRO A 192 -0.81 5.66 -17.72
N LEU A 193 -1.34 5.12 -16.62
CA LEU A 193 -2.68 4.54 -16.58
C LEU A 193 -3.76 5.60 -16.89
N ALA A 194 -3.68 6.78 -16.27
CA ALA A 194 -4.64 7.87 -16.46
C ALA A 194 -4.75 8.29 -17.94
N LEU A 195 -3.61 8.40 -18.62
CA LEU A 195 -3.56 8.78 -20.04
C LEU A 195 -4.08 7.65 -20.95
N VAL A 196 -3.69 6.41 -20.67
CA VAL A 196 -4.13 5.24 -21.44
C VAL A 196 -5.62 5.00 -21.31
N LEU A 197 -6.19 5.11 -20.11
CA LEU A 197 -7.63 5.03 -19.88
C LEU A 197 -8.39 6.09 -20.68
N GLY A 198 -7.92 7.33 -20.66
CA GLY A 198 -8.49 8.40 -21.46
C GLY A 198 -8.42 8.13 -22.96
N TYR A 199 -7.31 7.57 -23.44
CA TYR A 199 -7.14 7.19 -24.83
C TYR A 199 -8.06 6.02 -25.24
N VAL A 200 -8.12 4.95 -24.44
CA VAL A 200 -8.97 3.79 -24.68
C VAL A 200 -10.44 4.19 -24.72
N TYR A 201 -10.90 5.00 -23.76
CA TYR A 201 -12.26 5.53 -23.75
C TYR A 201 -12.61 6.32 -25.02
N TRP A 202 -11.72 7.25 -25.39
CA TRP A 202 -11.91 8.05 -26.60
C TRP A 202 -11.91 7.17 -27.86
N ARG A 203 -10.95 6.24 -27.95
CA ARG A 203 -10.72 5.43 -29.16
C ARG A 203 -11.81 4.39 -29.40
N SER A 204 -12.27 3.74 -28.34
CA SER A 204 -13.34 2.73 -28.40
C SER A 204 -14.74 3.34 -28.34
N GLU A 205 -14.84 4.59 -27.92
CA GLU A 205 -16.09 5.27 -27.54
C GLU A 205 -16.97 4.43 -26.58
N SER A 206 -16.37 3.63 -25.71
CA SER A 206 -17.02 2.73 -24.77
C SER A 206 -16.45 2.91 -23.38
N LEU A 207 -17.32 3.20 -22.41
CA LEU A 207 -16.93 3.21 -21.00
C LEU A 207 -16.52 1.82 -20.51
N VAL A 208 -17.17 0.78 -21.01
CA VAL A 208 -16.85 -0.61 -20.64
C VAL A 208 -15.41 -0.98 -21.02
N ALA A 209 -14.90 -0.49 -22.17
CA ALA A 209 -13.51 -0.69 -22.55
C ALA A 209 -12.53 -0.04 -21.54
N SER A 210 -12.83 1.19 -21.07
CA SER A 210 -12.03 1.86 -20.06
C SER A 210 -12.11 1.14 -18.70
N ILE A 211 -13.31 0.72 -18.28
CA ILE A 211 -13.49 -0.09 -17.06
C ILE A 211 -12.66 -1.37 -17.13
N LEU A 212 -12.67 -2.09 -18.25
CA LEU A 212 -11.89 -3.32 -18.42
C LEU A 212 -10.38 -3.05 -18.41
N THR A 213 -9.93 -1.92 -18.96
CA THR A 213 -8.51 -1.53 -18.88
C THR A 213 -8.11 -1.24 -17.43
N HIS A 214 -8.90 -0.48 -16.71
CA HIS A 214 -8.66 -0.17 -15.31
C HIS A 214 -8.73 -1.44 -14.44
N PHE A 215 -9.74 -2.28 -14.65
CA PHE A 215 -9.85 -3.58 -13.98
C PHE A 215 -8.62 -4.47 -14.24
N GLY A 216 -8.11 -4.52 -15.47
CA GLY A 216 -6.92 -5.30 -15.81
C GLY A 216 -5.68 -4.87 -15.00
N ALA A 217 -5.49 -3.57 -14.75
CA ALA A 217 -4.43 -3.09 -13.88
C ALA A 217 -4.70 -3.44 -12.40
N ASN A 218 -5.91 -3.21 -11.92
CA ASN A 218 -6.27 -3.36 -10.52
C ASN A 218 -6.45 -4.82 -10.08
N VAL A 219 -6.80 -5.73 -10.98
CA VAL A 219 -6.91 -7.15 -10.63
C VAL A 219 -5.57 -7.74 -10.22
N LEU A 220 -4.47 -7.31 -10.85
CA LEU A 220 -3.12 -7.73 -10.45
C LEU A 220 -2.74 -7.15 -9.08
N ALA A 221 -3.12 -5.90 -8.80
CA ALA A 221 -2.96 -5.32 -7.47
C ALA A 221 -3.76 -6.10 -6.42
N ALA A 222 -5.02 -6.47 -6.71
CA ALA A 222 -5.84 -7.29 -5.83
C ALA A 222 -5.22 -8.67 -5.59
N PHE A 223 -4.62 -9.31 -6.61
CA PHE A 223 -3.88 -10.56 -6.43
C PHE A 223 -2.69 -10.39 -5.48
N VAL A 224 -1.93 -9.31 -5.59
CA VAL A 224 -0.81 -9.03 -4.68
C VAL A 224 -1.31 -8.88 -3.25
N VAL A 225 -2.38 -8.13 -3.03
CA VAL A 225 -2.95 -7.90 -1.69
C VAL A 225 -3.56 -9.18 -1.10
N THR A 226 -4.22 -10.00 -1.92
CA THR A 226 -4.91 -11.21 -1.44
C THR A 226 -4.07 -12.48 -1.49
N ARG A 227 -2.78 -12.38 -1.86
CA ARG A 227 -1.89 -13.54 -2.01
C ARG A 227 -1.79 -14.42 -0.77
N SER A 228 -1.81 -13.81 0.42
CA SER A 228 -1.73 -14.52 1.70
C SER A 228 -2.87 -15.55 1.90
N VAL A 229 -4.04 -15.30 1.31
CA VAL A 229 -5.21 -16.18 1.44
C VAL A 229 -5.35 -17.15 0.27
N PHE A 230 -5.10 -16.68 -0.97
CA PHE A 230 -5.45 -17.45 -2.17
C PHE A 230 -4.26 -17.93 -3.01
N TRP A 231 -3.06 -17.28 -2.91
CA TRP A 231 -2.03 -17.39 -3.95
C TRP A 231 -0.59 -17.35 -3.42
N ASN A 232 -0.25 -18.07 -2.41
CA ASN A 232 1.01 -17.97 -1.68
C ASN A 232 2.33 -17.98 -2.49
N ASN A 233 2.34 -18.35 -3.78
CA ASN A 233 3.57 -18.62 -4.52
C ASN A 233 3.70 -18.00 -5.92
N ALA A 234 2.72 -17.24 -6.43
CA ALA A 234 2.69 -16.91 -7.86
C ALA A 234 3.20 -15.50 -8.23
N LEU A 235 3.55 -14.63 -7.30
CA LEU A 235 3.56 -13.18 -7.54
C LEU A 235 4.91 -12.48 -7.55
N ASP A 236 5.97 -13.10 -7.06
CA ASP A 236 7.33 -12.53 -7.10
C ASP A 236 7.80 -12.28 -8.54
N VAL A 237 7.25 -13.07 -9.46
CA VAL A 237 7.51 -12.91 -10.88
C VAL A 237 6.97 -11.56 -11.41
N LEU A 238 5.85 -11.05 -10.88
CA LEU A 238 5.22 -9.82 -11.38
C LEU A 238 5.97 -8.53 -11.01
N LEU A 239 6.81 -8.59 -9.98
CA LEU A 239 7.60 -7.44 -9.51
C LEU A 239 9.01 -7.43 -10.08
N SER A 240 9.34 -8.33 -11.00
CA SER A 240 10.66 -8.47 -11.59
C SER A 240 10.88 -7.61 -12.83
N MET A 241 12.14 -7.30 -13.14
CA MET A 241 12.51 -6.60 -14.40
C MET A 241 12.03 -7.34 -15.67
N PRO A 242 12.08 -8.69 -15.77
CA PRO A 242 11.45 -9.40 -16.87
C PRO A 242 9.96 -9.11 -17.01
N ALA A 243 9.21 -9.03 -15.88
CA ALA A 243 7.78 -8.71 -15.92
C ALA A 243 7.52 -7.28 -16.44
N LEU A 244 8.39 -6.31 -16.11
CA LEU A 244 8.31 -4.96 -16.69
C LEU A 244 8.41 -4.99 -18.22
N VAL A 245 9.42 -5.69 -18.74
CA VAL A 245 9.64 -5.79 -20.21
C VAL A 245 8.43 -6.47 -20.87
N VAL A 246 7.95 -7.58 -20.31
CA VAL A 246 6.76 -8.28 -20.78
C VAL A 246 5.53 -7.38 -20.71
N GLY A 247 5.34 -6.64 -19.61
CA GLY A 247 4.25 -5.70 -19.42
C GLY A 247 4.23 -4.59 -20.47
N ILE A 248 5.38 -3.98 -20.75
CA ILE A 248 5.51 -2.94 -21.79
C ILE A 248 5.17 -3.50 -23.17
N ILE A 249 5.71 -4.68 -23.52
CA ILE A 249 5.44 -5.34 -24.81
C ILE A 249 3.94 -5.69 -24.91
N LEU A 250 3.37 -6.25 -23.85
CA LEU A 250 1.95 -6.61 -23.81
C LEU A 250 1.06 -5.38 -23.98
N THR A 251 1.35 -4.28 -23.25
CA THR A 251 0.62 -3.02 -23.38
C THR A 251 0.69 -2.47 -24.80
N ALA A 252 1.88 -2.42 -25.39
CA ALA A 252 2.06 -1.91 -26.75
C ALA A 252 1.32 -2.78 -27.79
N ALA A 253 1.43 -4.09 -27.69
CA ALA A 253 0.77 -5.03 -28.59
C ALA A 253 -0.76 -4.96 -28.45
N ALA A 254 -1.27 -4.90 -27.22
CA ALA A 254 -2.70 -4.79 -26.94
C ALA A 254 -3.29 -3.45 -27.39
N LEU A 255 -2.56 -2.33 -27.20
CA LEU A 255 -2.94 -1.01 -27.74
C LEU A 255 -2.95 -1.02 -29.27
N TRP A 256 -1.94 -1.62 -29.90
CA TRP A 256 -1.94 -1.81 -31.36
C TRP A 256 -3.13 -2.62 -31.82
N TRP A 257 -3.43 -3.74 -31.17
CA TRP A 257 -4.62 -4.56 -31.46
C TRP A 257 -5.91 -3.75 -31.30
N LEU A 258 -6.08 -3.04 -30.20
CA LEU A 258 -7.24 -2.18 -29.94
C LEU A 258 -7.43 -1.13 -31.05
N THR A 259 -6.34 -0.49 -31.49
CA THR A 259 -6.41 0.50 -32.57
C THR A 259 -6.80 -0.11 -33.93
N ARG A 260 -6.46 -1.38 -34.18
CA ARG A 260 -6.89 -2.11 -35.38
C ARG A 260 -8.34 -2.57 -35.29
N ALA A 261 -8.80 -2.93 -34.10
CA ALA A 261 -10.16 -3.39 -33.85
C ALA A 261 -11.20 -2.26 -33.77
N THR A 262 -10.76 -1.00 -33.71
CA THR A 262 -11.63 0.18 -33.59
C THR A 262 -11.44 1.12 -34.77
N SER A 263 -12.53 1.74 -35.24
CA SER A 263 -12.45 2.87 -36.19
C SER A 263 -12.04 4.15 -35.48
N PRO A 264 -11.32 5.08 -36.12
CA PRO A 264 -11.04 6.39 -35.54
C PRO A 264 -12.35 7.10 -35.21
N ALA A 265 -12.45 7.63 -33.98
CA ALA A 265 -13.56 8.50 -33.65
C ALA A 265 -13.57 9.72 -34.57
N VAL A 266 -14.72 10.08 -35.09
CA VAL A 266 -14.87 11.25 -35.98
C VAL A 266 -14.42 12.50 -35.20
N PRO A 267 -13.54 13.35 -35.78
CA PRO A 267 -13.10 14.57 -35.13
C PRO A 267 -14.31 15.47 -34.87
N GLU A 268 -14.60 15.74 -33.60
CA GLU A 268 -15.65 16.66 -33.26
C GLU A 268 -15.22 18.11 -33.44
N ARG A 269 -16.17 18.95 -33.83
CA ARG A 269 -15.94 20.39 -33.98
C ARG A 269 -15.60 20.99 -32.61
N GLN A 270 -14.41 21.56 -32.49
CA GLN A 270 -13.99 22.24 -31.27
C GLN A 270 -14.84 23.48 -31.03
N SER A 271 -15.26 23.68 -29.78
CA SER A 271 -15.89 24.92 -29.38
C SER A 271 -14.92 26.09 -29.49
N THR A 272 -15.32 27.15 -30.14
CA THR A 272 -14.57 28.41 -30.21
C THR A 272 -14.80 29.31 -28.99
N GLU A 273 -15.60 28.86 -28.03
CA GLU A 273 -15.86 29.65 -26.82
C GLU A 273 -14.58 29.75 -25.97
N ARG A 274 -14.15 30.99 -25.73
CA ARG A 274 -13.06 31.28 -24.81
C ARG A 274 -13.52 30.98 -23.38
N PRO A 275 -12.73 30.20 -22.59
CA PRO A 275 -13.05 29.92 -21.20
C PRO A 275 -13.09 31.24 -20.41
N ARG A 276 -14.20 31.50 -19.72
CA ARG A 276 -14.34 32.67 -18.82
C ARG A 276 -13.54 32.37 -17.55
N LEU A 277 -12.49 33.12 -17.26
CA LEU A 277 -11.57 32.91 -16.13
C LEU A 277 -12.29 32.77 -14.78
N TRP A 278 -13.37 33.55 -14.55
CA TRP A 278 -14.14 33.47 -13.30
C TRP A 278 -14.82 32.10 -13.09
N ARG A 279 -14.95 31.24 -14.12
CA ARG A 279 -15.48 29.87 -14.01
C ARG A 279 -14.40 28.86 -13.62
N ALA A 280 -13.15 29.30 -13.43
CA ALA A 280 -12.04 28.43 -13.04
C ALA A 280 -11.92 28.23 -11.52
N TRP A 281 -12.69 28.98 -10.69
CA TRP A 281 -12.58 28.90 -9.23
C TRP A 281 -12.71 27.48 -8.65
N PRO A 282 -13.57 26.54 -9.17
CA PRO A 282 -13.62 25.20 -8.59
C PRO A 282 -12.31 24.46 -8.78
N LEU A 283 -11.63 24.64 -9.94
CA LEU A 283 -10.31 24.04 -10.19
C LEU A 283 -9.22 24.66 -9.33
N LEU A 284 -9.29 25.98 -9.09
CA LEU A 284 -8.34 26.67 -8.19
C LEU A 284 -8.49 26.16 -6.76
N LEU A 285 -9.72 26.01 -6.25
CA LEU A 285 -9.94 25.44 -4.92
C LEU A 285 -9.53 23.97 -4.86
N SER A 286 -9.80 23.17 -5.89
CA SER A 286 -9.32 21.79 -5.98
C SER A 286 -7.80 21.71 -5.94
N GLY A 287 -7.11 22.60 -6.65
CA GLY A 287 -5.66 22.71 -6.65
C GLY A 287 -5.09 23.11 -5.29
N LEU A 288 -5.74 24.05 -4.60
CA LEU A 288 -5.34 24.47 -3.24
C LEU A 288 -5.55 23.32 -2.23
N LEU A 289 -6.70 22.63 -2.30
CA LEU A 289 -6.97 21.47 -1.45
C LEU A 289 -5.94 20.36 -1.69
N TYR A 290 -5.68 20.04 -2.95
CA TYR A 290 -4.65 19.06 -3.32
C TYR A 290 -3.28 19.46 -2.78
N ALA A 291 -2.85 20.72 -2.99
CA ALA A 291 -1.57 21.21 -2.50
C ALA A 291 -1.47 21.14 -0.95
N GLY A 292 -2.57 21.40 -0.25
CA GLY A 292 -2.63 21.25 1.21
C GLY A 292 -2.45 19.80 1.66
N VAL A 293 -3.17 18.86 1.02
CA VAL A 293 -3.04 17.42 1.34
C VAL A 293 -1.65 16.90 1.01
N ILE A 294 -1.10 17.26 -0.18
CA ILE A 294 0.27 16.91 -0.54
C ILE A 294 1.29 17.49 0.43
N GLY A 295 1.08 18.71 0.93
CA GLY A 295 1.92 19.30 1.97
C GLY A 295 1.92 18.47 3.25
N VAL A 296 0.76 18.00 3.70
CA VAL A 296 0.63 17.10 4.86
C VAL A 296 1.27 15.74 4.56
N GLU A 297 1.01 15.14 3.41
CA GLU A 297 1.64 13.88 2.97
C GLU A 297 3.17 14.00 2.96
N PHE A 298 3.70 15.09 2.38
CA PHE A 298 5.14 15.30 2.26
C PHE A 298 5.84 15.51 3.61
N VAL A 299 5.19 16.20 4.54
CA VAL A 299 5.70 16.40 5.90
C VAL A 299 5.59 15.11 6.69
N GLY A 300 4.42 14.44 6.66
CA GLY A 300 4.18 13.19 7.38
C GLY A 300 4.96 12.00 6.82
N GLY A 301 5.17 11.95 5.49
CA GLY A 301 5.91 10.87 4.82
C GLY A 301 7.43 10.93 5.00
N ARG A 302 7.96 12.08 5.46
CA ARG A 302 9.39 12.24 5.78
C ARG A 302 9.68 11.88 7.23
N SER A 303 9.26 10.69 7.64
CA SER A 303 9.59 10.10 8.93
C SER A 303 9.24 11.02 10.11
N PRO A 304 7.95 11.09 10.53
CA PRO A 304 7.57 11.84 11.74
C PRO A 304 8.34 11.36 12.96
N GLU A 305 8.86 10.14 12.92
CA GLU A 305 9.71 9.52 13.93
C GLU A 305 10.95 10.38 14.26
N ARG A 306 11.49 11.12 13.30
CA ARG A 306 12.65 12.03 13.51
C ARG A 306 12.36 13.17 14.47
N PHE A 307 11.08 13.50 14.67
CA PHE A 307 10.65 14.58 15.56
C PHE A 307 10.20 14.08 16.94
N LEU A 308 10.15 12.76 17.14
CA LEU A 308 9.75 12.15 18.40
C LEU A 308 10.97 12.03 19.35
N PRO A 309 10.73 12.03 20.66
CA PRO A 309 11.78 11.73 21.61
C PRO A 309 12.27 10.29 21.40
N PRO A 310 13.55 9.99 21.72
CA PRO A 310 14.01 8.61 21.78
C PRO A 310 13.20 7.84 22.82
N VAL A 311 13.10 6.52 22.62
CA VAL A 311 12.42 5.64 23.58
C VAL A 311 13.10 5.77 24.94
N GLU A 312 12.32 6.10 25.97
CA GLU A 312 12.77 6.00 27.35
C GLU A 312 12.68 4.53 27.77
N VAL A 313 13.74 4.02 28.34
CA VAL A 313 13.86 2.62 28.74
C VAL A 313 14.12 2.58 30.24
N ASP A 314 13.27 1.86 30.95
CA ASP A 314 13.51 1.52 32.34
C ASP A 314 14.45 0.32 32.46
N ALA A 315 15.06 0.14 33.62
CA ALA A 315 15.82 -1.06 33.88
C ALA A 315 14.92 -2.29 33.75
N ALA A 316 15.44 -3.32 33.07
CA ALA A 316 14.66 -4.51 32.83
C ALA A 316 14.19 -5.17 34.14
N PRO A 317 12.91 -5.54 34.23
CA PRO A 317 12.25 -5.90 35.49
C PRO A 317 12.53 -7.31 36.00
N TRP A 318 13.37 -8.08 35.31
CA TRP A 318 13.59 -9.49 35.65
C TRP A 318 14.82 -9.70 36.53
N ASP A 319 14.59 -10.35 37.67
CA ASP A 319 15.63 -10.74 38.62
C ASP A 319 15.90 -12.26 38.62
N ALA A 320 15.09 -13.04 37.90
CA ALA A 320 15.20 -14.48 37.77
C ALA A 320 14.95 -14.93 36.33
N PRO A 321 15.48 -16.10 35.92
CA PRO A 321 15.19 -16.66 34.61
C PRO A 321 13.68 -16.89 34.42
N VAL A 322 13.22 -16.61 33.19
CA VAL A 322 11.80 -16.77 32.78
C VAL A 322 11.77 -17.57 31.48
N GLU A 323 10.84 -18.50 31.41
CA GLU A 323 10.56 -19.29 30.20
C GLU A 323 9.14 -19.00 29.72
N TRP A 324 8.98 -18.83 28.41
CA TRP A 324 7.69 -18.68 27.76
C TRP A 324 7.56 -19.67 26.61
N ARG A 325 6.35 -20.21 26.42
CA ARG A 325 6.00 -21.05 25.28
C ARG A 325 4.91 -20.39 24.47
N TYR A 326 5.06 -20.44 23.16
CA TYR A 326 4.14 -19.81 22.23
C TYR A 326 3.67 -20.80 21.17
N GLU A 327 2.39 -20.78 20.86
CA GLU A 327 1.82 -21.33 19.64
C GLU A 327 2.02 -20.32 18.52
N ILE A 328 2.52 -20.79 17.38
CA ILE A 328 2.73 -19.97 16.18
C ILE A 328 1.62 -20.25 15.19
N ARG A 329 0.95 -19.20 14.73
CA ARG A 329 -0.09 -19.24 13.71
C ARG A 329 0.30 -18.41 12.50
N ASN A 330 -0.10 -18.88 11.31
CA ASN A 330 0.08 -18.13 10.08
C ASN A 330 -0.96 -16.99 9.99
N ILE A 331 -0.86 -16.21 8.91
CA ILE A 331 -1.74 -15.05 8.68
C ILE A 331 -3.24 -15.41 8.55
N VAL A 332 -3.56 -16.67 8.21
CA VAL A 332 -4.95 -17.16 8.11
C VAL A 332 -5.40 -17.89 9.38
N ASP A 333 -4.65 -17.74 10.48
CA ASP A 333 -4.93 -18.26 11.82
C ASP A 333 -4.82 -19.80 11.95
N ASP A 334 -4.12 -20.48 11.02
CA ASP A 334 -3.82 -21.90 11.16
C ASP A 334 -2.60 -22.10 12.06
N PRO A 335 -2.60 -23.08 12.99
CA PRO A 335 -1.42 -23.39 13.78
C PRO A 335 -0.34 -24.00 12.88
N VAL A 336 0.85 -23.41 12.89
CA VAL A 336 1.99 -23.79 12.05
C VAL A 336 3.23 -24.21 12.84
N GLY A 337 3.26 -23.95 14.14
CA GLY A 337 4.40 -24.31 14.97
C GLY A 337 4.32 -23.89 16.42
N GLN A 338 5.46 -24.04 17.10
CA GLN A 338 5.65 -23.68 18.50
C GLN A 338 7.00 -23.02 18.70
N ALA A 339 7.11 -22.17 19.72
CA ALA A 339 8.37 -21.56 20.13
C ALA A 339 8.54 -21.62 21.65
N GLN A 340 9.78 -21.75 22.07
CA GLN A 340 10.22 -21.65 23.46
C GLN A 340 11.23 -20.52 23.57
N CYS A 341 10.98 -19.56 24.45
CA CYS A 341 11.86 -18.42 24.70
C CYS A 341 12.29 -18.42 26.17
N ASN A 342 13.60 -18.36 26.39
CA ASN A 342 14.21 -18.34 27.71
C ASN A 342 14.95 -17.01 27.90
N LEU A 343 14.58 -16.26 28.92
CA LEU A 343 15.25 -15.04 29.32
C LEU A 343 16.08 -15.34 30.58
N THR A 344 17.36 -15.00 30.53
CA THR A 344 18.27 -15.17 31.65
C THR A 344 18.90 -13.82 32.03
N PRO A 345 18.55 -13.25 33.19
CA PRO A 345 19.18 -12.04 33.67
C PRO A 345 20.56 -12.36 34.27
N GLU A 346 21.58 -11.65 33.81
CA GLU A 346 22.92 -11.61 34.40
C GLU A 346 23.11 -10.31 35.20
N THR A 347 24.28 -10.09 35.79
CA THR A 347 24.53 -8.91 36.64
C THR A 347 24.30 -7.61 35.88
N ASP A 348 24.86 -7.47 34.68
CA ASP A 348 24.84 -6.25 33.87
C ASP A 348 24.11 -6.43 32.54
N GLU A 349 23.80 -7.66 32.16
CA GLU A 349 23.21 -8.02 30.86
C GLU A 349 21.94 -8.87 31.04
N ILE A 350 21.15 -8.94 29.99
CA ILE A 350 20.05 -9.88 29.83
C ILE A 350 20.31 -10.66 28.56
N GLU A 351 20.22 -11.96 28.64
CA GLU A 351 20.23 -12.86 27.49
C GLU A 351 18.84 -13.40 27.23
N LEU A 352 18.41 -13.36 25.98
CA LEU A 352 17.21 -14.02 25.48
C LEU A 352 17.60 -15.04 24.42
N LEU A 353 17.07 -16.26 24.57
CA LEU A 353 17.20 -17.33 23.60
C LEU A 353 15.80 -17.82 23.21
N CYS A 354 15.41 -17.63 21.97
CA CYS A 354 14.17 -18.17 21.41
C CYS A 354 14.48 -19.26 20.40
N HIS A 355 13.84 -20.40 20.57
CA HIS A 355 13.90 -21.55 19.69
C HIS A 355 12.50 -21.82 19.14
N SER A 356 12.31 -21.71 17.84
CA SER A 356 11.04 -21.97 17.20
C SER A 356 11.16 -23.08 16.16
N GLN A 357 10.15 -23.95 16.13
CA GLN A 357 10.00 -25.02 15.16
C GLN A 357 8.64 -24.86 14.50
N HIS A 358 8.61 -24.63 13.21
CA HIS A 358 7.35 -24.48 12.48
C HIS A 358 7.54 -24.72 10.98
N ARG A 359 6.45 -24.91 10.29
CA ARG A 359 6.44 -24.88 8.83
C ARG A 359 6.75 -23.46 8.40
N ALA A 360 7.92 -23.31 7.79
CA ALA A 360 8.43 -22.01 7.47
C ALA A 360 7.53 -21.26 6.52
N TYR A 361 7.03 -20.15 7.01
CA TYR A 361 6.64 -19.04 6.18
C TYR A 361 7.87 -18.15 6.04
N ASP A 362 8.47 -18.09 4.85
CA ASP A 362 9.66 -17.30 4.63
C ASP A 362 9.30 -15.81 4.54
N VAL A 363 9.29 -15.16 5.70
CA VAL A 363 9.09 -13.70 5.82
C VAL A 363 10.34 -12.95 5.41
N ASP A 364 11.52 -13.58 5.60
CA ASP A 364 12.80 -12.92 5.46
C ASP A 364 13.17 -12.63 4.00
N THR A 365 12.59 -13.38 3.05
CA THR A 365 12.76 -13.08 1.62
C THR A 365 11.74 -12.07 1.09
N GLY A 366 10.79 -11.61 1.91
CA GLY A 366 9.68 -10.76 1.46
C GLY A 366 8.73 -11.43 0.47
N HIS A 367 8.90 -12.72 0.24
CA HIS A 367 8.27 -13.46 -0.84
C HIS A 367 7.10 -14.32 -0.36
N GLY A 368 6.88 -14.40 0.95
CA GLY A 368 5.76 -15.13 1.53
C GLY A 368 5.69 -16.59 1.05
N ARG A 369 6.83 -17.28 0.92
CA ARG A 369 6.84 -18.68 0.52
C ARG A 369 6.58 -19.58 1.72
N TYR A 370 5.52 -20.39 1.67
CA TYR A 370 5.50 -21.64 2.40
C TYR A 370 6.59 -22.54 1.81
N VAL A 371 7.71 -22.59 2.49
CA VAL A 371 8.67 -23.65 2.23
C VAL A 371 8.08 -24.89 2.88
N GLY A 372 7.63 -25.86 2.08
CA GLY A 372 6.88 -27.04 2.55
C GLY A 372 7.66 -28.03 3.39
N SER A 373 8.64 -27.58 4.18
CA SER A 373 9.44 -28.36 5.12
C SER A 373 9.35 -27.77 6.51
N ASP A 374 9.28 -28.63 7.51
CA ASP A 374 9.48 -28.24 8.90
C ASP A 374 10.88 -27.62 9.04
N GLY A 375 10.96 -26.49 9.70
CA GLY A 375 12.16 -25.72 9.90
C GLY A 375 12.35 -25.27 11.32
N GLU A 376 13.56 -24.83 11.61
CA GLU A 376 13.97 -24.37 12.93
C GLU A 376 14.57 -22.98 12.81
N ILE A 377 14.19 -22.08 13.72
CA ILE A 377 14.83 -20.79 13.88
C ILE A 377 15.30 -20.66 15.32
N VAL A 378 16.57 -20.35 15.48
CA VAL A 378 17.16 -20.00 16.76
C VAL A 378 17.55 -18.54 16.74
N ALA A 379 16.96 -17.74 17.63
CA ALA A 379 17.27 -16.33 17.78
C ALA A 379 17.83 -16.08 19.20
N ARG A 380 19.00 -15.45 19.28
CA ARG A 380 19.67 -15.09 20.54
C ARG A 380 19.96 -13.60 20.54
N GLY A 381 19.75 -12.92 21.67
CA GLY A 381 20.09 -11.52 21.84
C GLY A 381 20.60 -11.21 23.23
N ARG A 382 21.43 -10.17 23.35
CA ARG A 382 21.92 -9.63 24.62
C ARG A 382 21.76 -8.12 24.66
N TRP A 383 21.29 -7.63 25.77
CA TRP A 383 21.06 -6.21 26.05
C TRP A 383 21.68 -5.84 27.39
N ARG A 384 22.10 -4.59 27.52
CA ARG A 384 22.50 -4.03 28.81
C ARG A 384 21.26 -3.88 29.70
N ARG A 385 21.34 -4.40 30.91
CA ARG A 385 20.21 -4.43 31.84
C ARG A 385 19.76 -3.03 32.28
N ALA A 386 20.72 -2.11 32.44
CA ALA A 386 20.47 -0.77 33.01
C ALA A 386 19.68 0.16 32.08
N ASP A 387 19.83 0.04 30.78
CA ASP A 387 19.31 0.98 29.79
C ASP A 387 18.78 0.34 28.50
N GLY A 388 18.66 -1.00 28.47
CA GLY A 388 18.17 -1.72 27.30
C GLY A 388 19.06 -1.61 26.05
N THR A 389 20.28 -1.06 26.17
CA THR A 389 21.19 -0.94 25.02
C THR A 389 21.46 -2.30 24.43
N PRO A 390 21.18 -2.52 23.13
CA PRO A 390 21.49 -3.78 22.48
C PRO A 390 23.01 -3.96 22.37
N LEU A 391 23.49 -5.13 22.69
CA LEU A 391 24.91 -5.48 22.62
C LEU A 391 25.21 -6.36 21.42
N GLN A 392 24.44 -7.41 21.24
CA GLN A 392 24.57 -8.34 20.13
C GLN A 392 23.29 -9.14 19.90
N ALA A 393 23.09 -9.62 18.68
CA ALA A 393 22.12 -10.65 18.41
C ALA A 393 22.58 -11.59 17.27
N GLU A 394 22.00 -12.77 17.25
CA GLU A 394 22.21 -13.78 16.25
C GLU A 394 20.89 -14.45 15.92
N THR A 395 20.63 -14.67 14.64
CA THR A 395 19.50 -15.46 14.16
C THR A 395 20.00 -16.50 13.19
N VAL A 396 19.66 -17.76 13.45
CA VAL A 396 19.99 -18.91 12.60
C VAL A 396 18.71 -19.53 12.08
N HIS A 397 18.55 -19.60 10.79
CA HIS A 397 17.47 -20.28 10.10
C HIS A 397 18.00 -21.61 9.56
N ALA A 398 17.35 -22.70 9.93
CA ALA A 398 17.69 -24.04 9.48
C ALA A 398 16.45 -24.70 8.86
N TYR A 399 16.33 -24.55 7.56
CA TYR A 399 15.32 -25.18 6.72
C TYR A 399 15.97 -26.03 5.64
N GLN A 400 15.39 -26.16 4.45
CA GLN A 400 16.08 -26.68 3.25
C GLN A 400 17.26 -25.79 2.83
N TRP A 401 17.33 -24.59 3.35
CA TRP A 401 18.44 -23.65 3.26
C TRP A 401 18.84 -23.21 4.68
N GLN A 402 20.07 -22.80 4.84
CA GLN A 402 20.58 -22.28 6.10
C GLN A 402 20.97 -20.81 5.92
N SER A 403 20.61 -19.98 6.88
CA SER A 403 21.07 -18.60 6.94
C SER A 403 21.41 -18.25 8.38
N ARG A 404 22.54 -17.61 8.56
CA ARG A 404 23.00 -17.10 9.85
C ARG A 404 23.25 -15.61 9.70
N THR A 405 22.58 -14.81 10.52
CA THR A 405 22.82 -13.38 10.63
C THR A 405 23.21 -13.06 12.05
N ALA A 406 24.35 -12.43 12.24
CA ALA A 406 24.80 -11.98 13.56
C ALA A 406 25.20 -10.50 13.47
N TRP A 407 24.98 -9.76 14.56
CA TRP A 407 25.45 -8.40 14.68
C TRP A 407 25.95 -8.08 16.09
N VAL A 408 26.88 -7.15 16.15
CA VAL A 408 27.42 -6.60 17.40
C VAL A 408 27.38 -5.07 17.31
N PHE A 409 26.98 -4.43 18.40
CA PHE A 409 26.94 -2.98 18.52
C PHE A 409 28.13 -2.49 19.32
N ASP A 410 28.91 -1.57 18.76
CA ASP A 410 30.12 -0.99 19.40
C ASP A 410 29.85 0.34 20.12
N GLY A 411 28.60 0.79 20.17
CA GLY A 411 28.18 2.08 20.73
C GLY A 411 27.99 3.15 19.66
N VAL A 412 28.41 2.93 18.41
CA VAL A 412 28.33 3.89 17.29
C VAL A 412 27.68 3.25 16.07
N GLN A 413 28.06 2.02 15.76
CA GLN A 413 27.59 1.30 14.58
C GLN A 413 27.36 -0.18 14.88
N PHE A 414 26.59 -0.82 14.02
CA PHE A 414 26.40 -2.27 14.03
C PHE A 414 27.35 -2.92 13.03
N ALA A 415 28.18 -3.83 13.48
CA ALA A 415 28.89 -4.75 12.62
C ALA A 415 28.01 -5.97 12.39
N VAL A 416 27.55 -6.17 11.18
CA VAL A 416 26.64 -7.26 10.79
C VAL A 416 27.40 -8.25 9.94
N THR A 417 27.26 -9.54 10.25
CA THR A 417 27.74 -10.64 9.43
C THR A 417 26.57 -11.51 8.99
N ARG A 418 26.62 -11.98 7.76
CA ARG A 418 25.61 -12.87 7.19
C ARG A 418 26.26 -13.97 6.37
N GLN A 419 25.79 -15.18 6.57
CA GLN A 419 26.16 -16.36 5.82
C GLN A 419 24.93 -17.11 5.36
N ASP A 420 24.80 -17.35 4.06
CA ASP A 420 23.70 -18.10 3.46
C ASP A 420 24.25 -19.42 2.88
N ASN A 421 23.79 -20.56 3.39
CA ASN A 421 24.27 -21.89 3.03
C ASN A 421 25.81 -21.95 3.07
N ASP A 422 26.41 -22.51 2.03
CA ASP A 422 27.86 -22.62 1.87
C ASP A 422 28.51 -21.38 1.21
N GLN A 423 27.79 -20.26 1.11
CA GLN A 423 28.35 -19.03 0.55
C GLN A 423 29.34 -18.39 1.53
N PRO A 424 30.33 -17.63 1.03
CA PRO A 424 31.21 -16.85 1.89
C PRO A 424 30.43 -15.89 2.79
N GLU A 425 30.87 -15.75 4.03
CA GLU A 425 30.33 -14.77 4.96
C GLU A 425 30.49 -13.35 4.40
N LYS A 426 29.41 -12.57 4.42
CA LYS A 426 29.37 -11.16 4.05
C LYS A 426 29.36 -10.32 5.31
N SER A 427 30.11 -9.20 5.33
CA SER A 427 30.16 -8.27 6.44
C SER A 427 29.66 -6.90 6.00
N PHE A 428 28.87 -6.27 6.87
CA PHE A 428 28.28 -4.94 6.65
C PHE A 428 28.48 -4.08 7.89
N ALA A 429 28.62 -2.76 7.69
CA ALA A 429 28.61 -1.79 8.76
C ALA A 429 27.38 -0.89 8.61
N LEU A 430 26.56 -0.82 9.63
CA LEU A 430 25.37 0.03 9.68
C LEU A 430 25.58 1.11 10.73
N ALA A 431 25.79 2.35 10.30
CA ALA A 431 25.81 3.51 11.19
C ALA A 431 24.38 3.86 11.59
N LEU A 432 24.18 4.16 12.87
CA LEU A 432 22.95 4.85 13.29
C LEU A 432 22.95 6.25 12.65
N GLU A 433 21.87 6.63 11.98
CA GLU A 433 21.70 8.00 11.51
C GLU A 433 21.69 8.93 12.74
N SER A 434 22.83 9.56 13.02
CA SER A 434 23.03 10.37 14.22
C SER A 434 22.62 11.82 13.98
N ASP A 435 21.37 12.15 14.30
CA ASP A 435 21.02 13.52 14.72
C ASP A 435 20.78 13.60 16.24
N SER A 436 20.94 12.52 16.98
CA SER A 436 20.80 12.50 18.44
C SER A 436 21.98 11.80 19.10
N ALA A 437 22.65 12.51 19.99
CA ALA A 437 23.81 12.05 20.76
C ALA A 437 23.49 10.95 21.82
N LYS A 438 22.40 10.20 21.66
CA LYS A 438 22.02 9.07 22.53
C LYS A 438 21.86 7.82 21.68
N PRO A 439 22.28 6.66 22.19
CA PRO A 439 22.00 5.38 21.52
C PRO A 439 20.48 5.23 21.43
N SER A 440 19.99 5.20 20.20
CA SER A 440 18.58 4.97 19.93
C SER A 440 18.27 3.53 20.28
N PHE A 441 17.09 3.29 20.81
CA PHE A 441 16.60 1.95 21.07
C PHE A 441 16.52 1.16 19.78
N VAL A 442 17.08 -0.05 19.75
CA VAL A 442 17.13 -0.88 18.56
C VAL A 442 16.26 -2.10 18.73
N LEU A 443 15.34 -2.26 17.79
CA LEU A 443 14.48 -3.42 17.67
C LEU A 443 15.12 -4.40 16.70
N ALA A 444 15.60 -5.54 17.20
CA ALA A 444 16.16 -6.59 16.37
C ALA A 444 15.04 -7.47 15.82
N GLU A 445 15.09 -7.80 14.55
CA GLU A 445 14.08 -8.48 13.75
C GLU A 445 13.18 -9.48 14.50
N ARG A 446 13.68 -10.64 14.88
CA ARG A 446 12.91 -11.67 15.59
C ARG A 446 12.78 -11.46 17.09
N LEU A 447 13.61 -10.58 17.67
CA LEU A 447 13.71 -10.34 19.10
C LEU A 447 13.03 -9.02 19.51
N TRP A 448 12.51 -8.27 18.56
CA TRP A 448 11.92 -6.95 18.78
C TRP A 448 10.84 -6.91 19.87
N PRO A 449 9.95 -7.93 20.03
CA PRO A 449 8.91 -7.83 21.05
C PRO A 449 9.48 -7.84 22.47
N TRP A 450 10.55 -8.60 22.71
CA TRP A 450 11.14 -8.66 24.06
C TRP A 450 11.97 -7.43 24.39
N THR A 451 12.52 -6.74 23.40
CA THR A 451 13.22 -5.47 23.63
C THR A 451 12.27 -4.37 24.08
N LEU A 452 11.01 -4.43 23.70
CA LEU A 452 9.99 -3.45 24.12
C LEU A 452 9.47 -3.65 25.56
N LEU A 453 9.83 -4.75 26.23
CA LEU A 453 9.42 -5.01 27.61
C LEU A 453 10.02 -4.01 28.63
N ALA A 454 11.00 -3.23 28.23
CA ALA A 454 11.59 -2.17 29.02
C ALA A 454 10.94 -0.78 28.78
N LEU A 455 9.84 -0.70 28.00
CA LEU A 455 9.14 0.56 27.75
C LEU A 455 8.32 1.01 28.97
N PRO A 456 8.15 2.34 29.17
CA PRO A 456 7.10 2.84 30.01
C PRO A 456 5.74 2.59 29.34
N PHE A 457 4.99 1.59 29.84
CA PHE A 457 3.65 1.29 29.34
C PHE A 457 2.66 2.33 29.86
N ALA A 458 2.50 3.41 29.11
CA ALA A 458 1.57 4.50 29.39
C ALA A 458 0.66 4.74 28.18
N ASP A 459 -0.58 5.14 28.46
CA ASP A 459 -1.55 5.48 27.42
C ASP A 459 -1.04 6.68 26.58
N ASP A 460 -1.21 6.59 25.25
CA ASP A 460 -0.73 7.59 24.28
C ASP A 460 0.79 7.80 24.23
N TYR A 461 1.58 6.85 24.75
CA TYR A 461 3.04 6.93 24.61
C TYR A 461 3.47 6.73 23.18
N ALA A 462 4.36 7.59 22.70
CA ALA A 462 4.95 7.48 21.36
C ALA A 462 6.43 7.89 21.37
N ALA A 463 7.27 7.10 20.72
CA ALA A 463 8.70 7.39 20.60
C ALA A 463 9.28 6.79 19.30
N ALA A 464 10.50 7.24 18.96
CA ALA A 464 11.24 6.74 17.81
C ALA A 464 12.21 5.62 18.20
N ALA A 465 12.22 4.53 17.44
CA ALA A 465 13.16 3.42 17.59
C ALA A 465 13.78 3.03 16.25
N HIS A 466 14.98 2.44 16.28
CA HIS A 466 15.59 1.87 15.09
C HIS A 466 15.21 0.40 14.96
N LEU A 467 14.59 0.05 13.83
CA LEU A 467 14.29 -1.34 13.49
C LEU A 467 15.40 -1.90 12.59
N PHE A 468 16.09 -2.91 13.09
CA PHE A 468 17.05 -3.67 12.29
C PHE A 468 16.32 -4.79 11.54
N THR A 469 16.49 -4.80 10.22
CA THR A 469 16.02 -5.87 9.35
C THR A 469 17.18 -6.47 8.60
N ALA A 470 17.40 -7.79 8.81
CA ALA A 470 18.43 -8.54 8.08
C ALA A 470 18.09 -8.63 6.60
N TYR A 471 16.80 -8.57 6.27
CA TYR A 471 16.26 -8.71 4.93
C TYR A 471 15.21 -7.65 4.68
N THR A 472 15.32 -6.93 3.57
CA THR A 472 14.22 -6.14 3.05
C THR A 472 13.69 -6.83 1.80
N TRP A 473 12.38 -6.81 1.59
CA TRP A 473 11.74 -7.30 0.36
C TRP A 473 12.26 -6.62 -0.92
N ARG A 474 13.03 -5.52 -0.79
CA ARG A 474 13.77 -4.86 -1.86
C ARG A 474 15.00 -5.64 -2.34
N GLN A 475 15.44 -6.65 -1.64
CA GLN A 475 16.69 -7.37 -1.95
C GLN A 475 16.61 -8.37 -3.10
N VAL A 476 15.45 -8.52 -3.73
CA VAL A 476 15.28 -9.43 -4.89
C VAL A 476 16.15 -9.05 -6.09
N THR A 477 16.65 -7.82 -6.16
CA THR A 477 17.39 -7.32 -7.32
C THR A 477 18.79 -6.78 -7.03
N SER A 478 19.26 -6.72 -5.78
CA SER A 478 20.56 -6.10 -5.47
C SER A 478 21.32 -6.77 -4.33
N ASP A 479 22.63 -6.64 -4.36
CA ASP A 479 23.58 -6.94 -3.28
C ASP A 479 23.39 -6.02 -2.03
N SER A 480 22.21 -5.47 -1.81
CA SER A 480 21.93 -4.61 -0.67
C SER A 480 21.92 -5.44 0.62
N GLY A 481 22.79 -5.05 1.53
CA GLY A 481 22.91 -5.67 2.84
C GLY A 481 21.74 -5.35 3.78
N PRO A 482 21.86 -5.77 5.04
CA PRO A 482 20.88 -5.47 6.09
C PRO A 482 20.66 -3.95 6.21
N GLN A 483 19.46 -3.54 6.64
CA GLN A 483 19.09 -2.13 6.76
C GLN A 483 18.66 -1.80 8.18
N MET A 484 18.82 -0.52 8.54
CA MET A 484 18.31 0.07 9.76
C MET A 484 17.26 1.10 9.38
N GLU A 485 16.05 0.98 9.89
CA GLU A 485 14.95 1.89 9.64
C GLU A 485 14.50 2.55 10.93
N LEU A 486 14.29 3.87 10.90
CA LEU A 486 13.69 4.57 12.01
C LEU A 486 12.18 4.33 11.98
N VAL A 487 11.61 3.83 13.06
CA VAL A 487 10.18 3.49 13.17
C VAL A 487 9.52 4.17 14.35
N LEU A 488 8.23 4.45 14.22
CA LEU A 488 7.39 4.91 15.30
C LEU A 488 7.01 3.72 16.19
N VAL A 489 7.22 3.85 17.50
CA VAL A 489 6.66 2.94 18.52
C VAL A 489 5.54 3.68 19.24
N THR A 490 4.36 3.07 19.31
CA THR A 490 3.20 3.62 20.01
C THR A 490 2.63 2.62 20.99
N VAL A 491 2.18 3.09 22.14
CA VAL A 491 1.45 2.29 23.14
C VAL A 491 0.00 2.79 23.16
N SER A 492 -0.94 1.89 22.97
CA SER A 492 -2.38 2.18 22.99
C SER A 492 -3.01 1.68 24.27
N SER A 493 -4.21 2.19 24.58
CA SER A 493 -5.00 1.76 25.73
C SER A 493 -5.15 0.23 25.82
N PRO A 494 -5.16 -0.34 27.03
CA PRO A 494 -5.24 -1.79 27.21
C PRO A 494 -6.51 -2.39 26.64
N GLU A 495 -6.36 -3.49 25.91
CA GLU A 495 -7.45 -4.30 25.36
C GLU A 495 -7.43 -5.74 25.91
N THR A 496 -8.52 -6.48 25.70
CA THR A 496 -8.62 -7.89 26.12
C THR A 496 -8.07 -8.79 25.02
N VAL A 497 -7.09 -9.62 25.34
CA VAL A 497 -6.44 -10.58 24.45
C VAL A 497 -6.66 -12.00 24.97
N THR A 498 -7.12 -12.91 24.13
CA THR A 498 -7.27 -14.34 24.45
C THR A 498 -6.19 -15.14 23.73
N THR A 499 -5.51 -16.01 24.48
CA THR A 499 -4.44 -16.91 24.01
C THR A 499 -4.70 -18.32 24.57
N PRO A 500 -3.99 -19.35 24.15
CA PRO A 500 -4.09 -20.68 24.78
C PRO A 500 -3.82 -20.67 26.29
N ALA A 501 -2.94 -19.81 26.80
CA ALA A 501 -2.66 -19.66 28.24
C ALA A 501 -3.80 -19.01 29.02
N GLY A 502 -4.77 -18.33 28.36
CA GLY A 502 -5.90 -17.70 29.02
C GLY A 502 -6.30 -16.36 28.39
N THR A 503 -7.07 -15.58 29.15
CA THR A 503 -7.52 -14.25 28.74
C THR A 503 -6.86 -13.19 29.60
N PHE A 504 -6.21 -12.24 28.95
CA PHE A 504 -5.39 -11.21 29.57
C PHE A 504 -5.91 -9.81 29.19
N ARG A 505 -5.78 -8.87 30.11
CA ARG A 505 -5.85 -7.47 29.77
C ARG A 505 -4.44 -6.96 29.49
N ALA A 506 -4.21 -6.43 28.27
CA ALA A 506 -2.86 -6.18 27.78
C ALA A 506 -2.74 -4.83 27.09
N TRP A 507 -1.60 -4.17 27.28
CA TRP A 507 -1.17 -3.03 26.50
C TRP A 507 -0.88 -3.46 25.07
N LYS A 508 -1.36 -2.70 24.10
CA LYS A 508 -1.04 -2.90 22.69
C LYS A 508 0.09 -1.96 22.30
N VAL A 509 1.22 -2.52 21.88
CA VAL A 509 2.37 -1.78 21.39
C VAL A 509 2.54 -2.05 19.91
N GLN A 510 2.64 -0.99 19.12
CA GLN A 510 2.89 -1.08 17.70
C GLN A 510 4.27 -0.51 17.38
N ALA A 511 5.05 -1.22 16.57
CA ALA A 511 6.36 -0.79 16.10
C ALA A 511 6.36 -0.73 14.57
N GLY A 512 6.41 0.48 14.03
CA GLY A 512 6.17 0.72 12.61
C GLY A 512 4.73 0.39 12.20
N ASP A 513 4.52 0.15 10.91
CA ASP A 513 3.17 0.00 10.35
C ASP A 513 2.56 -1.40 10.57
N VAL A 514 3.38 -2.43 10.81
CA VAL A 514 2.94 -3.84 10.78
C VAL A 514 3.11 -4.56 12.10
N LYS A 515 4.25 -4.34 12.76
CA LYS A 515 4.63 -5.11 13.94
C LYS A 515 3.80 -4.68 15.15
N THR A 516 3.10 -5.64 15.78
CA THR A 516 2.25 -5.36 16.94
C THR A 516 2.48 -6.40 18.04
N ALA A 517 2.61 -5.97 19.28
CA ALA A 517 2.79 -6.83 20.45
C ALA A 517 1.85 -6.44 21.58
N TRP A 518 1.46 -7.40 22.40
CA TRP A 518 0.55 -7.21 23.53
C TRP A 518 1.20 -7.73 24.82
N TYR A 519 1.26 -6.88 25.83
CA TYR A 519 1.90 -7.14 27.12
C TYR A 519 0.89 -7.00 28.26
N THR A 520 0.94 -7.89 29.24
CA THR A 520 0.08 -7.78 30.44
C THR A 520 0.20 -6.41 31.09
N ILE A 521 -0.88 -5.96 31.73
CA ILE A 521 -0.88 -4.67 32.45
C ILE A 521 0.07 -4.71 33.64
N ASP A 522 0.08 -5.83 34.37
CA ASP A 522 0.87 -5.99 35.58
C ASP A 522 2.32 -6.31 35.23
N ALA A 523 3.26 -5.66 35.93
CA ALA A 523 4.68 -5.99 35.83
C ALA A 523 4.93 -7.47 36.26
N PRO A 524 5.84 -8.16 35.61
CA PRO A 524 6.85 -7.75 34.62
C PRO A 524 6.37 -7.63 33.15
N HIS A 525 5.13 -7.34 32.88
CA HIS A 525 4.58 -7.10 31.54
C HIS A 525 4.85 -8.27 30.56
N THR A 526 4.31 -9.43 30.87
CA THR A 526 4.49 -10.63 30.04
C THR A 526 3.96 -10.42 28.62
N LEU A 527 4.75 -10.77 27.60
CA LEU A 527 4.34 -10.78 26.22
C LEU A 527 3.34 -11.91 25.98
N VAL A 528 2.06 -11.58 25.79
CA VAL A 528 0.98 -12.58 25.61
C VAL A 528 0.69 -12.87 24.16
N LYS A 529 0.98 -11.91 23.26
CA LYS A 529 0.76 -12.06 21.83
C LYS A 529 1.68 -11.11 21.05
N TYR A 530 2.16 -11.53 19.90
CA TYR A 530 2.68 -10.59 18.92
C TYR A 530 2.41 -11.03 17.49
N PHE A 531 2.46 -10.06 16.58
CA PHE A 531 2.31 -10.21 15.15
C PHE A 531 3.45 -9.45 14.45
N ASP A 532 4.16 -10.11 13.54
CA ASP A 532 5.32 -9.53 12.83
C ASP A 532 5.03 -9.14 11.37
N GLY A 533 3.79 -9.31 10.93
CA GLY A 533 3.36 -9.10 9.54
C GLY A 533 3.03 -10.39 8.81
N ALA A 534 3.52 -11.53 9.26
CA ALA A 534 3.31 -12.83 8.63
C ALA A 534 2.81 -13.90 9.61
N GLU A 535 3.32 -13.87 10.83
CA GLU A 535 3.02 -14.85 11.86
C GLU A 535 2.46 -14.17 13.11
N THR A 536 1.55 -14.87 13.79
CA THR A 536 1.05 -14.50 15.11
C THR A 536 1.57 -15.51 16.12
N TRP A 537 2.23 -15.04 17.17
CA TRP A 537 2.65 -15.87 18.30
C TRP A 537 1.69 -15.62 19.46
N LEU A 538 1.15 -16.68 20.04
CA LEU A 538 0.19 -16.64 21.12
C LEU A 538 0.77 -17.38 22.32
N LEU A 539 0.81 -16.76 23.49
CA LEU A 539 1.29 -17.38 24.71
C LEU A 539 0.49 -18.65 25.02
N GLU A 540 1.20 -19.79 25.18
CA GLU A 540 0.63 -21.10 25.49
C GLU A 540 0.87 -21.46 26.97
N ASP A 541 2.06 -21.12 27.49
CA ASP A 541 2.46 -21.38 28.88
C ASP A 541 3.57 -20.42 29.32
N PHE A 542 3.74 -20.20 30.67
CA PHE A 542 4.75 -19.34 31.29
C PHE A 542 5.12 -19.76 32.70
#